data_b67448f643dcd7ce8857d39d628ddd82
#
_entry.id   b67448f643dcd7ce8857d39d628ddd82
#
_cell.length_a   1.000
_cell.length_b   1.000
_cell.length_c   1.000
_cell.angle_alpha   90.00
_cell.angle_beta   90.00
_cell.angle_gamma   90.00
#
_symmetry.space_group_name_H-M   'P 1'
#
loop_
_entity.id
_entity.type
_entity.pdbx_description
1 polymer ?
#
loop_
_entity_poly.entity_id
_entity_poly.type
_entity_poly.pdbx_seq_one_letter_code
_entity_poly.pdbx_strand_id
1 'polypeptide(L)'
;MLREFVPEPAYSTTDDDTVYALLSRRAQKNPDDLIAQWQDDETRQWHDVTAGQMLARVRAVALGLIGLGVKDGSMVVIYSPTCYEWGVVDFACAAIGAVSVPIYETDSAKQAASIVEEV
;
A
#
# COMPACT_ATOMS: atom_id res chain seq x y z
N MET A 1 -15.19 -37.11 -11.98
CA MET A 1 -13.82 -36.81 -11.52
C MET A 1 -13.45 -35.43 -12.04
N LEU A 2 -13.31 -34.47 -11.16
CA LEU A 2 -12.83 -33.13 -11.49
C LEU A 2 -11.34 -33.23 -11.86
N ARG A 3 -11.00 -32.81 -13.07
CA ARG A 3 -9.61 -32.67 -13.50
C ARG A 3 -9.19 -31.23 -13.19
N GLU A 4 -7.99 -31.08 -12.65
CA GLU A 4 -7.36 -29.78 -12.47
C GLU A 4 -7.24 -29.08 -13.82
N PHE A 5 -7.70 -27.84 -13.90
CA PHE A 5 -7.53 -26.96 -15.05
C PHE A 5 -6.55 -25.86 -14.68
N VAL A 6 -5.38 -25.89 -15.28
CA VAL A 6 -4.36 -24.84 -15.13
C VAL A 6 -4.29 -24.09 -16.47
N PRO A 7 -4.90 -22.89 -16.56
CA PRO A 7 -4.79 -22.07 -17.75
C PRO A 7 -3.34 -21.59 -17.95
N GLU A 8 -2.96 -21.37 -19.18
CA GLU A 8 -1.72 -20.68 -19.49
C GLU A 8 -1.74 -19.27 -18.87
N PRO A 9 -0.65 -18.82 -18.20
CA PRO A 9 -0.61 -17.48 -17.64
C PRO A 9 -0.72 -16.44 -18.75
N ALA A 10 -1.61 -15.45 -18.55
CA ALA A 10 -1.81 -14.38 -19.52
C ALA A 10 -0.60 -13.43 -19.63
N TYR A 11 0.30 -13.45 -18.64
CA TYR A 11 1.53 -12.65 -18.59
C TYR A 11 2.56 -13.37 -17.71
N SER A 12 3.83 -13.01 -17.89
CA SER A 12 4.94 -13.43 -17.03
C SER A 12 5.35 -12.30 -16.11
N THR A 13 5.77 -12.64 -14.91
CA THR A 13 6.36 -11.70 -13.95
C THR A 13 7.86 -11.97 -13.79
N THR A 14 8.60 -10.94 -13.39
CA THR A 14 10.02 -10.99 -13.05
C THR A 14 10.23 -10.52 -11.61
N ASP A 15 11.41 -10.72 -11.07
CA ASP A 15 11.76 -10.24 -9.72
C ASP A 15 11.69 -8.70 -9.58
N ASP A 16 11.73 -7.98 -10.72
CA ASP A 16 11.57 -6.53 -10.77
C ASP A 16 10.09 -6.06 -10.73
N ASP A 17 9.13 -6.99 -10.78
CA ASP A 17 7.70 -6.68 -10.76
C ASP A 17 7.15 -6.59 -9.33
N THR A 18 7.68 -5.65 -8.57
CA THR A 18 7.19 -5.34 -7.22
C THR A 18 5.96 -4.42 -7.26
N VAL A 19 5.17 -4.41 -6.19
CA VAL A 19 4.02 -3.51 -6.03
C VAL A 19 4.41 -2.05 -6.25
N TYR A 20 5.53 -1.61 -5.66
CA TYR A 20 6.04 -0.25 -5.85
C TYR A 20 6.50 0.00 -7.30
N ALA A 21 7.16 -0.97 -7.95
CA ALA A 21 7.59 -0.83 -9.34
C ALA A 21 6.40 -0.67 -10.30
N LEU A 22 5.29 -1.35 -10.04
CA LEU A 22 4.06 -1.20 -10.83
C LEU A 22 3.50 0.23 -10.73
N LEU A 23 3.40 0.80 -9.52
CA LEU A 23 2.99 2.18 -9.31
C LEU A 23 3.95 3.17 -9.98
N SER A 24 5.26 2.97 -9.81
CA SER A 24 6.29 3.84 -10.37
C SER A 24 6.24 3.85 -11.90
N ARG A 25 6.16 2.68 -12.54
CA ARG A 25 6.01 2.55 -13.99
C ARG A 25 4.72 3.19 -14.51
N ARG A 26 3.61 3.00 -13.79
CA ARG A 26 2.33 3.63 -14.14
C ARG A 26 2.44 5.15 -14.11
N ALA A 27 2.99 5.72 -13.04
CA ALA A 27 3.16 7.16 -12.89
C ALA A 27 4.15 7.76 -13.91
N GLN A 28 5.18 7.01 -14.31
CA GLN A 28 6.11 7.45 -15.35
C GLN A 28 5.46 7.46 -16.73
N LYS A 29 4.64 6.47 -17.04
CA LYS A 29 3.99 6.33 -18.35
C LYS A 29 2.83 7.30 -18.51
N ASN A 30 1.98 7.39 -17.49
CA ASN A 30 0.74 8.19 -17.52
C ASN A 30 0.54 8.88 -16.16
N PRO A 31 1.28 9.97 -15.86
CA PRO A 31 1.23 10.62 -14.54
C PRO A 31 -0.14 11.21 -14.18
N ASP A 32 -0.93 11.58 -15.19
CA ASP A 32 -2.23 12.22 -15.03
C ASP A 32 -3.40 11.24 -14.99
N ASP A 33 -3.13 9.92 -15.11
CA ASP A 33 -4.18 8.91 -15.00
C ASP A 33 -4.78 8.91 -13.59
N LEU A 34 -6.09 8.97 -13.51
CA LEU A 34 -6.84 8.79 -12.27
C LEU A 34 -6.69 7.35 -11.79
N ILE A 35 -6.15 7.16 -10.59
CA ILE A 35 -5.93 5.81 -10.03
C ILE A 35 -6.61 5.59 -8.68
N ALA A 36 -7.00 6.65 -8.00
CA ALA A 36 -7.73 6.57 -6.74
C ALA A 36 -8.65 7.77 -6.57
N GLN A 37 -9.67 7.60 -5.75
CA GLN A 37 -10.53 8.67 -5.27
C GLN A 37 -10.79 8.46 -3.78
N TRP A 38 -10.88 9.54 -3.03
CA TRP A 38 -11.31 9.50 -1.64
C TRP A 38 -12.38 10.55 -1.38
N GLN A 39 -13.24 10.29 -0.43
CA GLN A 39 -14.31 11.20 -0.06
C GLN A 39 -13.99 11.84 1.28
N ASP A 40 -14.05 13.16 1.33
CA ASP A 40 -13.96 13.93 2.57
C ASP A 40 -15.19 13.64 3.46
N ASP A 41 -14.97 13.26 4.71
CA ASP A 41 -16.04 12.83 5.61
C ASP A 41 -16.95 13.97 6.05
N GLU A 42 -16.43 15.20 6.14
CA GLU A 42 -17.21 16.38 6.58
C GLU A 42 -17.98 17.00 5.41
N THR A 43 -17.29 17.24 4.29
CA THR A 43 -17.86 17.94 3.14
C THR A 43 -18.54 17.01 2.15
N ARG A 44 -18.29 15.71 2.23
CA ARG A 44 -18.76 14.67 1.29
C ARG A 44 -18.28 14.88 -0.14
N GLN A 45 -17.29 15.72 -0.35
CA GLN A 45 -16.67 15.95 -1.66
C GLN A 45 -15.70 14.83 -2.01
N TRP A 46 -15.68 14.45 -3.29
CA TRP A 46 -14.74 13.50 -3.82
C TRP A 46 -13.48 14.22 -4.31
N HIS A 47 -12.35 13.64 -3.99
CA HIS A 47 -11.03 14.11 -4.41
C HIS A 47 -10.36 13.06 -5.29
N ASP A 48 -9.91 13.50 -6.45
CA ASP A 48 -9.19 12.68 -7.40
C ASP A 48 -7.70 12.59 -7.05
N VAL A 49 -7.12 11.41 -7.25
CA VAL A 49 -5.69 11.18 -7.07
C VAL A 49 -5.13 10.58 -8.35
N THR A 50 -4.21 11.31 -8.98
CA THR A 50 -3.51 10.81 -10.16
C THR A 50 -2.35 9.88 -9.80
N ALA A 51 -1.86 9.11 -10.77
CA ALA A 51 -0.72 8.22 -10.60
C ALA A 51 0.54 8.99 -10.14
N GLY A 52 0.77 10.16 -10.71
CA GLY A 52 1.89 11.03 -10.31
C GLY A 52 1.76 11.56 -8.89
N GLN A 53 0.57 11.99 -8.48
CA GLN A 53 0.29 12.44 -7.12
C GLN A 53 0.46 11.30 -6.10
N MET A 54 -0.07 10.12 -6.39
CA MET A 54 0.11 8.94 -5.53
C MET A 54 1.58 8.61 -5.36
N LEU A 55 2.35 8.52 -6.45
CA LEU A 55 3.78 8.22 -6.38
C LEU A 55 4.55 9.25 -5.56
N ALA A 56 4.27 10.54 -5.74
CA ALA A 56 4.90 11.61 -4.97
C ALA A 56 4.61 11.47 -3.47
N ARG A 57 3.34 11.19 -3.12
CA ARG A 57 2.93 11.01 -1.72
C ARG A 57 3.57 9.78 -1.10
N VAL A 58 3.57 8.65 -1.81
CA VAL A 58 4.21 7.39 -1.38
C VAL A 58 5.70 7.62 -1.11
N ARG A 59 6.42 8.30 -1.99
CA ARG A 59 7.85 8.61 -1.80
C ARG A 59 8.09 9.49 -0.58
N ALA A 60 7.27 10.51 -0.37
CA ALA A 60 7.39 11.38 0.81
C ALA A 60 7.20 10.60 2.10
N VAL A 61 6.18 9.71 2.17
CA VAL A 61 5.95 8.86 3.34
C VAL A 61 7.07 7.84 3.53
N ALA A 62 7.56 7.22 2.46
CA ALA A 62 8.69 6.28 2.50
C ALA A 62 9.95 6.94 3.09
N LEU A 63 10.28 8.16 2.66
CA LEU A 63 11.39 8.94 3.22
C LEU A 63 11.16 9.27 4.70
N GLY A 64 9.92 9.60 5.09
CA GLY A 64 9.55 9.82 6.49
C GLY A 64 9.75 8.57 7.35
N LEU A 65 9.32 7.40 6.85
CA LEU A 65 9.53 6.12 7.54
C LEU A 65 11.01 5.78 7.70
N ILE A 66 11.84 6.00 6.67
CA ILE A 66 13.31 5.85 6.78
C ILE A 66 13.86 6.80 7.85
N GLY A 67 13.42 8.06 7.87
CA GLY A 67 13.81 9.04 8.89
C GLY A 67 13.44 8.63 10.32
N LEU A 68 12.40 7.82 10.50
CA LEU A 68 11.99 7.21 11.77
C LEU A 68 12.76 5.91 12.10
N GLY A 69 13.68 5.47 11.23
CA GLY A 69 14.48 4.27 11.43
C GLY A 69 13.91 2.98 10.84
N VAL A 70 12.81 3.07 10.08
CA VAL A 70 12.26 1.91 9.35
C VAL A 70 13.22 1.52 8.22
N LYS A 71 13.49 0.23 8.10
CA LYS A 71 14.43 -0.34 7.12
C LYS A 71 13.84 -1.62 6.51
N ASP A 72 14.55 -2.18 5.55
CA ASP A 72 14.21 -3.46 4.95
C ASP A 72 13.93 -4.53 6.02
N GLY A 73 12.82 -5.25 5.86
CA GLY A 73 12.34 -6.26 6.82
C GLY A 73 11.68 -5.71 8.09
N SER A 74 11.64 -4.38 8.30
CA SER A 74 10.91 -3.81 9.46
C SER A 74 9.41 -4.06 9.32
N MET A 75 8.75 -4.40 10.44
CA MET A 75 7.29 -4.49 10.51
C MET A 75 6.70 -3.10 10.80
N VAL A 76 5.73 -2.69 9.97
CA VAL A 76 4.99 -1.42 10.14
C VAL A 76 3.52 -1.74 10.33
N VAL A 77 3.03 -1.55 11.54
CA VAL A 77 1.62 -1.79 11.87
C VAL A 77 0.75 -0.65 11.33
N ILE A 78 -0.32 -1.02 10.64
CA ILE A 78 -1.34 -0.09 10.15
C ILE A 78 -2.65 -0.41 10.87
N TYR A 79 -2.96 0.36 11.92
CA TYR A 79 -4.21 0.23 12.67
C TYR A 79 -5.13 1.42 12.33
N SER A 80 -5.94 1.25 11.30
CA SER A 80 -6.72 2.32 10.69
C SER A 80 -7.88 1.73 9.89
N PRO A 81 -9.01 2.44 9.74
CA PRO A 81 -10.01 2.11 8.72
C PRO A 81 -9.39 2.17 7.32
N THR A 82 -10.01 1.48 6.38
CA THR A 82 -9.61 1.55 4.96
C THR A 82 -9.84 2.97 4.44
N CYS A 83 -8.76 3.67 4.14
CA CYS A 83 -8.75 5.04 3.64
C CYS A 83 -7.61 5.24 2.63
N TYR A 84 -7.55 6.41 2.02
CA TYR A 84 -6.48 6.75 1.07
C TYR A 84 -5.08 6.64 1.70
N GLU A 85 -4.93 7.15 2.91
CA GLU A 85 -3.65 7.15 3.64
C GLU A 85 -3.17 5.73 3.95
N TRP A 86 -4.09 4.81 4.21
CA TRP A 86 -3.77 3.40 4.41
C TRP A 86 -3.01 2.84 3.19
N GLY A 87 -3.55 3.07 1.99
CA GLY A 87 -2.91 2.63 0.74
C GLY A 87 -1.56 3.31 0.49
N VAL A 88 -1.43 4.61 0.84
CA VAL A 88 -0.16 5.33 0.72
C VAL A 88 0.92 4.73 1.62
N VAL A 89 0.58 4.39 2.88
CA VAL A 89 1.53 3.77 3.83
C VAL A 89 1.93 2.37 3.36
N ASP A 90 0.98 1.57 2.87
CA ASP A 90 1.25 0.23 2.35
C ASP A 90 2.23 0.27 1.16
N PHE A 91 1.97 1.12 0.17
CA PHE A 91 2.90 1.35 -0.94
C PHE A 91 4.27 1.90 -0.48
N ALA A 92 4.30 2.74 0.56
CA ALA A 92 5.54 3.27 1.10
C ALA A 92 6.37 2.17 1.78
N CYS A 93 5.74 1.25 2.53
CA CYS A 93 6.40 0.06 3.07
C CYS A 93 6.99 -0.79 1.95
N ALA A 94 6.22 -1.08 0.91
CA ALA A 94 6.70 -1.83 -0.25
C ALA A 94 7.89 -1.15 -0.95
N ALA A 95 7.92 0.20 -0.96
CA ALA A 95 8.99 0.97 -1.59
C ALA A 95 10.36 0.82 -0.88
N ILE A 96 10.36 0.53 0.42
CA ILE A 96 11.57 0.45 1.26
C ILE A 96 11.85 -0.95 1.79
N GLY A 97 11.14 -1.97 1.30
CA GLY A 97 11.29 -3.35 1.74
C GLY A 97 10.74 -3.64 3.15
N ALA A 98 9.95 -2.73 3.73
CA ALA A 98 9.26 -2.97 4.98
C ALA A 98 8.00 -3.83 4.76
N VAL A 99 7.55 -4.51 5.80
CA VAL A 99 6.35 -5.35 5.79
C VAL A 99 5.22 -4.59 6.45
N SER A 100 4.14 -4.33 5.74
CA SER A 100 2.92 -3.78 6.32
C SER A 100 2.14 -4.87 7.07
N VAL A 101 1.72 -4.56 8.30
CA VAL A 101 0.94 -5.46 9.16
C VAL A 101 -0.39 -4.78 9.47
N PRO A 102 -1.46 -5.07 8.71
CA PRO A 102 -2.75 -4.46 8.94
C PRO A 102 -3.44 -5.03 10.17
N ILE A 103 -4.05 -4.16 10.98
CA ILE A 103 -4.94 -4.51 12.08
C ILE A 103 -6.33 -3.96 11.74
N TYR A 104 -7.35 -4.77 11.90
CA TYR A 104 -8.73 -4.32 11.66
C TYR A 104 -9.13 -3.23 12.65
N GLU A 105 -9.77 -2.18 12.14
CA GLU A 105 -10.27 -1.07 12.97
C GLU A 105 -11.26 -1.51 14.07
N THR A 106 -11.91 -2.65 13.87
CA THR A 106 -12.86 -3.25 14.81
C THR A 106 -12.21 -4.06 15.92
N ASP A 107 -10.88 -4.31 15.83
CA ASP A 107 -10.16 -5.03 16.85
C ASP A 107 -10.07 -4.22 18.14
N SER A 108 -10.20 -4.90 19.28
CA SER A 108 -10.01 -4.25 20.57
C SER A 108 -8.53 -3.88 20.79
N ALA A 109 -8.28 -2.90 21.67
CA ALA A 109 -6.92 -2.51 22.03
C ALA A 109 -6.07 -3.71 22.53
N LYS A 110 -6.71 -4.71 23.19
CA LYS A 110 -6.03 -5.92 23.65
C LYS A 110 -5.61 -6.81 22.47
N GLN A 111 -6.48 -6.98 21.46
CA GLN A 111 -6.17 -7.75 20.26
C GLN A 111 -5.08 -7.07 19.44
N ALA A 112 -5.18 -5.75 19.25
CA ALA A 112 -4.16 -4.97 18.57
C ALA A 112 -2.80 -5.07 19.27
N ALA A 113 -2.76 -4.96 20.60
CA ALA A 113 -1.53 -5.11 21.38
C ALA A 113 -0.92 -6.52 21.20
N SER A 114 -1.73 -7.57 21.20
CA SER A 114 -1.25 -8.94 20.96
C SER A 114 -0.60 -9.10 19.61
N ILE A 115 -1.18 -8.52 18.55
CA ILE A 115 -0.59 -8.55 17.20
C ILE A 115 0.76 -7.82 17.17
N VAL A 116 0.84 -6.65 17.82
CA VAL A 116 2.10 -5.86 17.90
C VAL A 116 3.19 -6.60 18.65
N GLU A 117 2.83 -7.40 19.66
CA GLU A 117 3.80 -8.21 20.42
C GLU A 117 4.33 -9.42 19.64
N GLU A 118 3.57 -9.90 18.64
CA GLU A 118 3.94 -11.08 17.83
C GLU A 118 4.83 -10.73 16.62
N VAL A 119 4.87 -9.48 16.20
CA VAL A 119 5.62 -9.00 15.03
C VAL A 119 6.84 -8.19 15.47
#